data_07741fdc21dfcbaea01f1d218c8655bb
#
_entry.id   07741fdc21dfcbaea01f1d218c8655bb
#
_cell.length_a   1.000
_cell.length_b   1.000
_cell.length_c   1.000
_cell.angle_alpha   90.00
_cell.angle_beta   90.00
_cell.angle_gamma   90.00
#
_symmetry.space_group_name_H-M   'P 1'
#
loop_
_entity.id
_entity.type
_entity.pdbx_description
1 polymer ?
#
loop_
_entity_poly.entity_id
_entity_poly.type
_entity_poly.pdbx_seq_one_letter_code
_entity_poly.pdbx_strand_id
1 'polypeptide(L)'
;LIAKYKVTHFGGAPIVLSLIANADEKDKKEINHKVYVLTAGAPPTSAILEKMDNLGFEVMHVYGLTETYGHILQCAWNEEWESQSKSEKADIKARQGVRYPNTEEVCVADPETYEKVPMDGETMGEILIRGNVVMKGYYKNKEATETSMKKGWFHSGDLAVVYPDGYIQIKDRSKDIIISGGEN
;
A
#
# COMPACT_ATOMS: atom_id res chain seq x y z
N LEU A 1 21.32 -15.22 4.22
CA LEU A 1 21.41 -15.12 2.75
C LEU A 1 21.75 -13.68 2.33
N ILE A 2 21.06 -12.64 2.82
CA ILE A 2 21.25 -11.22 2.41
C ILE A 2 22.71 -10.81 2.53
N ALA A 3 23.32 -10.92 3.71
CA ALA A 3 24.72 -10.59 3.93
C ALA A 3 25.68 -11.46 3.09
N LYS A 4 25.43 -12.79 3.02
CA LYS A 4 26.29 -13.74 2.30
C LYS A 4 26.37 -13.45 0.80
N TYR A 5 25.23 -13.13 0.17
CA TYR A 5 25.13 -12.94 -1.28
C TYR A 5 25.05 -11.46 -1.69
N LYS A 6 25.21 -10.55 -0.73
CA LYS A 6 25.13 -9.10 -0.94
C LYS A 6 23.86 -8.68 -1.69
N VAL A 7 22.72 -9.27 -1.27
CA VAL A 7 21.41 -8.95 -1.87
C VAL A 7 21.08 -7.49 -1.63
N THR A 8 20.85 -6.75 -2.70
CA THR A 8 20.55 -5.30 -2.67
C THR A 8 19.07 -4.99 -2.78
N HIS A 9 18.28 -5.91 -3.38
CA HIS A 9 16.84 -5.72 -3.59
C HIS A 9 16.11 -7.04 -3.36
N PHE A 10 14.98 -6.99 -2.66
CA PHE A 10 14.03 -8.10 -2.61
C PHE A 10 12.60 -7.59 -2.37
N GLY A 11 11.62 -8.44 -2.68
CA GLY A 11 10.22 -8.19 -2.36
C GLY A 11 9.71 -9.23 -1.37
N GLY A 12 8.79 -8.81 -0.49
CA GLY A 12 8.17 -9.72 0.46
C GLY A 12 6.91 -9.13 1.07
N ALA A 13 5.95 -10.00 1.40
CA ALA A 13 4.78 -9.61 2.17
C ALA A 13 5.19 -9.16 3.60
N PRO A 14 4.36 -8.38 4.31
CA PRO A 14 4.68 -7.88 5.66
C PRO A 14 5.08 -8.97 6.65
N ILE A 15 4.56 -10.19 6.50
CA ILE A 15 4.98 -11.32 7.35
C ILE A 15 6.46 -11.65 7.18
N VAL A 16 7.03 -11.52 5.96
CA VAL A 16 8.45 -11.75 5.71
C VAL A 16 9.29 -10.67 6.42
N LEU A 17 8.86 -9.42 6.36
CA LEU A 17 9.50 -8.32 7.08
C LEU A 17 9.46 -8.56 8.58
N SER A 18 8.30 -9.01 9.09
CA SER A 18 8.13 -9.35 10.51
C SER A 18 9.07 -10.46 10.96
N LEU A 19 9.25 -11.50 10.15
CA LEU A 19 10.19 -12.60 10.44
C LEU A 19 11.65 -12.10 10.47
N ILE A 20 12.04 -11.23 9.55
CA ILE A 20 13.39 -10.63 9.52
C ILE A 20 13.58 -9.72 10.75
N ALA A 21 12.62 -8.83 11.02
CA ALA A 21 12.70 -7.86 12.10
C ALA A 21 12.78 -8.50 13.50
N ASN A 22 12.12 -9.65 13.66
CA ASN A 22 12.05 -10.39 14.93
C ASN A 22 12.94 -11.64 14.96
N ALA A 23 13.85 -11.82 14.00
CA ALA A 23 14.82 -12.92 14.02
C ALA A 23 15.71 -12.85 15.27
N ASP A 24 16.14 -14.02 15.77
CA ASP A 24 17.08 -14.09 16.89
C ASP A 24 18.39 -13.38 16.56
N GLU A 25 19.00 -12.70 17.54
CA GLU A 25 20.28 -11.99 17.35
C GLU A 25 21.39 -12.88 16.81
N LYS A 26 21.41 -14.16 17.20
CA LYS A 26 22.39 -15.16 16.68
C LYS A 26 22.30 -15.40 15.17
N ASP A 27 21.10 -15.18 14.59
CA ASP A 27 20.81 -15.39 13.17
C ASP A 27 20.97 -14.12 12.34
N LYS A 28 20.97 -12.97 13.00
CA LYS A 28 21.24 -11.67 12.36
C LYS A 28 22.73 -11.59 12.00
N LYS A 29 23.00 -11.16 10.80
CA LYS A 29 24.35 -10.87 10.31
C LYS A 29 24.43 -9.41 9.94
N GLU A 30 25.59 -8.82 10.23
CA GLU A 30 25.87 -7.44 9.83
C GLU A 30 25.72 -7.28 8.31
N ILE A 31 24.98 -6.25 7.92
CA ILE A 31 24.72 -5.90 6.51
C ILE A 31 25.40 -4.55 6.26
N ASN A 32 26.53 -4.58 5.53
CA ASN A 32 27.38 -3.40 5.27
C ASN A 32 27.04 -2.74 3.92
N HIS A 33 25.80 -2.88 3.46
CA HIS A 33 25.31 -2.27 2.22
C HIS A 33 23.82 -1.99 2.33
N LYS A 34 23.34 -1.05 1.53
CA LYS A 34 21.92 -0.69 1.50
C LYS A 34 21.09 -1.80 0.87
N VAL A 35 19.97 -2.12 1.49
CA VAL A 35 19.04 -3.14 0.99
C VAL A 35 17.66 -2.52 0.82
N TYR A 36 17.17 -2.50 -0.41
CA TYR A 36 15.86 -2.00 -0.77
C TYR A 36 14.83 -3.14 -0.72
N VAL A 37 13.73 -2.89 -0.04
CA VAL A 37 12.66 -3.89 0.15
C VAL A 37 11.35 -3.34 -0.36
N LEU A 38 10.72 -4.06 -1.27
CA LEU A 38 9.37 -3.76 -1.73
C LEU A 38 8.38 -4.65 -0.98
N THR A 39 7.40 -4.04 -0.31
CA THR A 39 6.34 -4.77 0.40
C THR A 39 4.96 -4.41 -0.11
N ALA A 40 4.10 -5.42 -0.22
CA ALA A 40 2.73 -5.30 -0.69
C ALA A 40 1.82 -6.39 -0.08
N GLY A 41 0.54 -6.33 -0.40
CA GLY A 41 -0.47 -7.34 -0.03
C GLY A 41 -1.25 -7.01 1.23
N ALA A 42 -0.62 -6.37 2.20
CA ALA A 42 -1.25 -5.79 3.38
C ALA A 42 -0.40 -4.62 3.88
N PRO A 43 -0.96 -3.65 4.62
CA PRO A 43 -0.15 -2.60 5.22
C PRO A 43 0.81 -3.17 6.26
N PRO A 44 2.13 -2.89 6.16
CA PRO A 44 3.05 -3.20 7.25
C PRO A 44 2.74 -2.30 8.45
N THR A 45 2.92 -2.80 9.67
CA THR A 45 2.78 -1.94 10.86
C THR A 45 3.96 -0.99 10.97
N SER A 46 3.73 0.24 11.48
CA SER A 46 4.79 1.23 11.72
C SER A 46 5.93 0.65 12.56
N ALA A 47 5.61 -0.18 13.58
CA ALA A 47 6.61 -0.84 14.42
C ALA A 47 7.53 -1.80 13.65
N ILE A 48 7.02 -2.51 12.65
CA ILE A 48 7.86 -3.38 11.79
C ILE A 48 8.71 -2.53 10.85
N LEU A 49 8.15 -1.46 10.29
CA LEU A 49 8.90 -0.53 9.43
C LEU A 49 10.07 0.12 10.18
N GLU A 50 9.84 0.58 11.42
CA GLU A 50 10.88 1.15 12.26
C GLU A 50 11.99 0.12 12.59
N LYS A 51 11.61 -1.13 12.91
CA LYS A 51 12.59 -2.20 13.13
C LYS A 51 13.42 -2.50 11.86
N MET A 52 12.80 -2.54 10.70
CA MET A 52 13.49 -2.76 9.42
C MET A 52 14.46 -1.62 9.12
N ASP A 53 14.05 -0.38 9.34
CA ASP A 53 14.90 0.80 9.18
C ASP A 53 16.13 0.75 10.11
N ASN A 54 15.94 0.37 11.38
CA ASN A 54 17.02 0.18 12.35
C ASN A 54 18.01 -0.95 11.95
N LEU A 55 17.57 -1.91 11.16
CA LEU A 55 18.40 -2.98 10.59
C LEU A 55 19.08 -2.58 9.26
N GLY A 56 18.88 -1.35 8.78
CA GLY A 56 19.50 -0.84 7.55
C GLY A 56 18.72 -1.20 6.26
N PHE A 57 17.48 -1.61 6.37
CA PHE A 57 16.61 -1.87 5.21
C PHE A 57 15.83 -0.62 4.84
N GLU A 58 15.79 -0.29 3.56
CA GLU A 58 14.90 0.74 3.03
C GLU A 58 13.65 0.10 2.46
N VAL A 59 12.54 0.23 3.20
CA VAL A 59 11.27 -0.39 2.83
C VAL A 59 10.40 0.61 2.06
N MET A 60 9.97 0.21 0.86
CA MET A 60 8.96 0.88 0.06
C MET A 60 7.65 0.09 0.12
N HIS A 61 6.61 0.72 0.64
CA HIS A 61 5.27 0.16 0.61
C HIS A 61 4.62 0.49 -0.73
N VAL A 62 4.02 -0.52 -1.36
CA VAL A 62 3.27 -0.37 -2.60
C VAL A 62 1.90 -1.04 -2.48
N TYR A 63 0.95 -0.53 -3.25
CA TYR A 63 -0.39 -1.09 -3.33
C TYR A 63 -0.76 -1.36 -4.79
N GLY A 64 -1.39 -2.49 -4.99
CA GLY A 64 -1.96 -2.93 -6.25
C GLY A 64 -2.71 -4.23 -6.04
N LEU A 65 -3.44 -4.63 -7.08
CA LEU A 65 -4.30 -5.79 -7.10
C LEU A 65 -3.91 -6.67 -8.30
N THR A 66 -4.35 -7.92 -8.31
CA THR A 66 -4.25 -8.78 -9.49
C THR A 66 -4.95 -8.11 -10.69
N GLU A 67 -6.04 -7.44 -10.43
CA GLU A 67 -6.87 -6.70 -11.37
C GLU A 67 -6.18 -5.47 -11.97
N THR A 68 -5.06 -5.03 -11.39
CA THR A 68 -4.28 -3.87 -11.88
C THR A 68 -2.91 -4.25 -12.44
N TYR A 69 -2.63 -5.55 -12.62
CA TYR A 69 -1.38 -6.06 -13.20
C TYR A 69 -0.11 -5.55 -12.49
N GLY A 70 -0.18 -5.37 -11.19
CA GLY A 70 0.93 -4.87 -10.36
C GLY A 70 0.53 -3.68 -9.52
N HIS A 71 1.53 -2.97 -8.99
CA HIS A 71 1.26 -1.85 -8.12
C HIS A 71 0.86 -0.59 -8.90
N ILE A 72 -0.08 0.14 -8.31
CA ILE A 72 -0.65 1.39 -8.83
C ILE A 72 -0.41 2.59 -7.91
N LEU A 73 -0.10 2.31 -6.64
CA LEU A 73 0.36 3.30 -5.68
C LEU A 73 1.71 2.88 -5.11
N GLN A 74 2.55 3.85 -4.81
CA GLN A 74 3.79 3.67 -4.08
C GLN A 74 3.96 4.75 -3.03
N CYS A 75 4.45 4.39 -1.87
CA CYS A 75 4.85 5.33 -0.84
C CYS A 75 6.22 5.91 -1.19
N ALA A 76 6.24 6.79 -2.20
CA ALA A 76 7.45 7.50 -2.61
C ALA A 76 7.93 8.37 -1.43
N TRP A 77 9.24 8.34 -1.16
CA TRP A 77 9.81 9.12 -0.07
C TRP A 77 10.01 10.59 -0.50
N ASN A 78 9.64 11.52 0.36
CA ASN A 78 9.94 12.95 0.18
C ASN A 78 11.10 13.32 1.12
N GLU A 79 12.13 13.98 0.60
CA GLU A 79 13.29 14.41 1.37
C GLU A 79 12.93 15.36 2.52
N GLU A 80 11.86 16.12 2.41
CA GLU A 80 11.35 17.00 3.49
C GLU A 80 11.01 16.24 4.78
N TRP A 81 10.69 14.94 4.66
CA TRP A 81 10.37 14.11 5.82
C TRP A 81 11.61 13.59 6.57
N GLU A 82 12.82 13.87 6.06
CA GLU A 82 14.05 13.44 6.75
C GLU A 82 14.22 14.09 8.13
N SER A 83 13.61 15.23 8.36
CA SER A 83 13.60 15.92 9.65
C SER A 83 12.64 15.32 10.68
N GLN A 84 11.70 14.47 10.26
CA GLN A 84 10.71 13.83 11.13
C GLN A 84 11.34 12.80 12.07
N SER A 85 10.67 12.54 13.19
CA SER A 85 11.05 11.46 14.10
C SER A 85 10.92 10.08 13.42
N LYS A 86 11.58 9.07 13.96
CA LYS A 86 11.49 7.70 13.43
C LYS A 86 10.06 7.16 13.42
N SER A 87 9.26 7.49 14.43
CA SER A 87 7.87 7.08 14.51
C SER A 87 7.03 7.73 13.42
N GLU A 88 7.15 9.04 13.22
CA GLU A 88 6.45 9.76 12.15
C GLU A 88 6.84 9.25 10.76
N LYS A 89 8.13 9.01 10.53
CA LYS A 89 8.62 8.37 9.28
C LYS A 89 7.98 7.00 9.06
N ALA A 90 7.86 6.19 10.10
CA ALA A 90 7.24 4.87 10.01
C ALA A 90 5.74 4.96 9.70
N ASP A 91 5.03 5.92 10.29
CA ASP A 91 3.61 6.17 10.02
C ASP A 91 3.39 6.65 8.58
N ILE A 92 4.27 7.51 8.05
CA ILE A 92 4.23 7.91 6.64
C ILE A 92 4.49 6.72 5.72
N LYS A 93 5.52 5.91 5.99
CA LYS A 93 5.87 4.71 5.22
C LYS A 93 4.78 3.63 5.24
N ALA A 94 3.89 3.64 6.22
CA ALA A 94 2.75 2.72 6.29
C ALA A 94 1.62 3.08 5.31
N ARG A 95 1.59 4.31 4.77
CA ARG A 95 0.61 4.72 3.75
C ARG A 95 0.88 3.99 2.43
N GLN A 96 -0.16 3.87 1.58
CA GLN A 96 -0.01 3.30 0.23
C GLN A 96 0.67 4.28 -0.73
N GLY A 97 0.58 5.57 -0.43
CA GLY A 97 1.32 6.61 -1.13
C GLY A 97 0.57 7.25 -2.29
N VAL A 98 1.30 7.56 -3.35
CA VAL A 98 0.82 8.28 -4.52
C VAL A 98 0.76 7.41 -5.77
N ARG A 99 0.01 7.86 -6.78
CA ARG A 99 -0.17 7.16 -8.06
C ARG A 99 1.16 6.85 -8.73
N TYR A 100 1.32 5.61 -9.13
CA TYR A 100 2.47 5.17 -9.91
C TYR A 100 2.36 5.64 -11.38
N PRO A 101 3.47 6.02 -12.05
CA PRO A 101 3.44 6.65 -13.38
C PRO A 101 2.76 5.84 -14.49
N ASN A 102 2.73 4.50 -14.40
CA ASN A 102 2.11 3.63 -15.41
C ASN A 102 0.57 3.59 -15.33
N THR A 103 -0.03 4.17 -14.31
CA THR A 103 -1.48 4.20 -14.09
C THR A 103 -2.05 5.54 -14.57
N GLU A 104 -3.13 5.51 -15.34
CA GLU A 104 -3.74 6.73 -15.89
C GLU A 104 -4.30 7.61 -14.76
N GLU A 105 -5.17 7.03 -13.93
CA GLU A 105 -5.72 7.73 -12.77
C GLU A 105 -6.03 6.76 -11.62
N VAL A 106 -5.76 7.22 -10.41
CA VAL A 106 -6.22 6.64 -9.16
C VAL A 106 -6.81 7.78 -8.34
N CYS A 107 -8.00 7.61 -7.81
CA CYS A 107 -8.61 8.58 -6.91
C CYS A 107 -9.34 7.86 -5.78
N VAL A 108 -9.60 8.60 -4.71
CA VAL A 108 -10.51 8.19 -3.64
C VAL A 108 -11.77 9.02 -3.80
N ALA A 109 -12.91 8.36 -3.94
CA ALA A 109 -14.16 9.02 -4.27
C ALA A 109 -15.36 8.28 -3.65
N ASP A 110 -16.48 8.96 -3.57
CA ASP A 110 -17.77 8.33 -3.30
C ASP A 110 -18.09 7.37 -4.46
N PRO A 111 -18.37 6.08 -4.20
CA PRO A 111 -18.55 5.08 -5.25
C PRO A 111 -19.85 5.24 -6.07
N GLU A 112 -20.82 6.06 -5.62
CA GLU A 112 -22.06 6.30 -6.31
C GLU A 112 -22.05 7.59 -7.12
N THR A 113 -21.57 8.68 -6.51
CA THR A 113 -21.52 10.00 -7.14
C THR A 113 -20.27 10.21 -7.97
N TYR A 114 -19.16 9.54 -7.65
CA TYR A 114 -17.82 9.70 -8.23
C TYR A 114 -17.17 11.05 -7.86
N GLU A 115 -17.72 11.74 -6.88
CA GLU A 115 -17.11 12.94 -6.34
C GLU A 115 -15.90 12.56 -5.50
N LYS A 116 -14.74 13.18 -5.79
CA LYS A 116 -13.51 12.94 -5.05
C LYS A 116 -13.65 13.44 -3.62
N VAL A 117 -13.18 12.65 -2.66
CA VAL A 117 -13.15 13.06 -1.26
C VAL A 117 -12.16 14.22 -1.06
N PRO A 118 -12.36 15.08 -0.05
CA PRO A 118 -11.39 16.11 0.31
C PRO A 118 -10.07 15.47 0.78
N MET A 119 -8.99 16.23 0.63
CA MET A 119 -7.65 15.81 1.04
C MET A 119 -7.41 16.21 2.51
N ASP A 120 -8.23 15.68 3.41
CA ASP A 120 -8.22 16.00 4.85
C ASP A 120 -7.63 14.90 5.74
N GLY A 121 -7.36 13.72 5.17
CA GLY A 121 -6.87 12.55 5.90
C GLY A 121 -7.93 11.83 6.75
N GLU A 122 -9.20 12.25 6.65
CA GLU A 122 -10.31 11.79 7.50
C GLU A 122 -11.49 11.26 6.70
N THR A 123 -11.91 11.99 5.66
CA THR A 123 -13.06 11.61 4.82
C THR A 123 -12.73 10.38 4.00
N MET A 124 -13.49 9.31 4.23
CA MET A 124 -13.32 8.03 3.52
C MET A 124 -14.07 8.01 2.19
N GLY A 125 -13.48 7.34 1.21
CA GLY A 125 -14.09 6.96 -0.05
C GLY A 125 -13.49 5.67 -0.57
N GLU A 126 -14.00 5.16 -1.68
CA GLU A 126 -13.46 3.99 -2.35
C GLU A 126 -12.30 4.38 -3.27
N ILE A 127 -11.25 3.53 -3.34
CA ILE A 127 -10.20 3.68 -4.35
C ILE A 127 -10.76 3.26 -5.70
N LEU A 128 -10.87 4.23 -6.63
CA LEU A 128 -11.27 4.03 -8.01
C LEU A 128 -10.05 4.14 -8.93
N ILE A 129 -9.97 3.24 -9.90
CA ILE A 129 -8.77 3.08 -10.73
C ILE A 129 -9.19 3.02 -12.20
N ARG A 130 -8.42 3.68 -13.07
CA ARG A 130 -8.54 3.51 -14.51
C ARG A 130 -7.18 3.58 -15.20
N GLY A 131 -7.11 2.98 -16.36
CA GLY A 131 -5.92 2.97 -17.21
C GLY A 131 -5.63 1.61 -17.81
N ASN A 132 -4.59 1.54 -18.61
CA ASN A 132 -4.20 0.36 -19.37
C ASN A 132 -3.76 -0.83 -18.49
N VAL A 133 -3.45 -0.58 -17.22
CA VAL A 133 -3.05 -1.62 -16.26
C VAL A 133 -4.24 -2.38 -15.68
N VAL A 134 -5.45 -1.83 -15.83
CA VAL A 134 -6.68 -2.46 -15.32
C VAL A 134 -7.07 -3.63 -16.21
N MET A 135 -7.43 -4.75 -15.61
CA MET A 135 -7.87 -5.96 -16.30
C MET A 135 -9.06 -5.70 -17.23
N LYS A 136 -9.24 -6.54 -18.23
CA LYS A 136 -10.45 -6.51 -19.10
C LYS A 136 -11.70 -7.04 -18.38
N GLY A 137 -11.53 -7.87 -17.36
CA GLY A 137 -12.62 -8.46 -16.61
C GLY A 137 -12.24 -9.82 -16.02
N TYR A 138 -13.12 -10.37 -15.21
CA TYR A 138 -12.98 -11.70 -14.62
C TYR A 138 -13.33 -12.78 -15.62
N TYR A 139 -12.48 -13.80 -15.72
CA TYR A 139 -12.64 -14.89 -16.68
C TYR A 139 -13.97 -15.63 -16.50
N LYS A 140 -14.78 -15.66 -17.56
CA LYS A 140 -16.12 -16.27 -17.60
C LYS A 140 -17.07 -15.82 -16.47
N ASN A 141 -16.85 -14.63 -15.90
CA ASN A 141 -17.71 -14.05 -14.87
C ASN A 141 -18.08 -12.62 -15.25
N LYS A 142 -19.12 -12.53 -16.10
CA LYS A 142 -19.62 -11.26 -16.61
C LYS A 142 -20.23 -10.40 -15.51
N GLU A 143 -20.99 -11.01 -14.61
CA GLU A 143 -21.66 -10.32 -13.52
C GLU A 143 -20.64 -9.63 -12.57
N ALA A 144 -19.62 -10.35 -12.12
CA ALA A 144 -18.56 -9.75 -11.30
C ALA A 144 -17.79 -8.65 -12.05
N THR A 145 -17.58 -8.83 -13.36
CA THR A 145 -16.94 -7.81 -14.19
C THR A 145 -17.78 -6.53 -14.25
N GLU A 146 -19.08 -6.64 -14.54
CA GLU A 146 -19.99 -5.50 -14.64
C GLU A 146 -20.20 -4.81 -13.28
N THR A 147 -20.14 -5.58 -12.19
CA THR A 147 -20.23 -5.04 -10.83
C THR A 147 -18.99 -4.22 -10.46
N SER A 148 -17.80 -4.69 -10.86
CA SER A 148 -16.53 -4.03 -10.52
C SER A 148 -16.10 -2.95 -11.51
N MET A 149 -16.66 -2.95 -12.73
CA MET A 149 -16.32 -1.99 -13.79
C MET A 149 -17.52 -1.10 -14.09
N LYS A 150 -17.55 0.11 -13.54
CA LYS A 150 -18.66 1.05 -13.71
C LYS A 150 -18.16 2.41 -14.16
N LYS A 151 -18.87 2.99 -15.15
CA LYS A 151 -18.56 4.35 -15.66
C LYS A 151 -17.09 4.57 -16.04
N GLY A 152 -16.39 3.52 -16.52
CA GLY A 152 -14.98 3.57 -16.91
C GLY A 152 -13.98 3.48 -15.75
N TRP A 153 -14.45 3.16 -14.53
CA TRP A 153 -13.62 2.93 -13.37
C TRP A 153 -13.69 1.49 -12.90
N PHE A 154 -12.56 0.99 -12.43
CA PHE A 154 -12.49 -0.22 -11.65
C PHE A 154 -12.68 0.15 -10.16
N HIS A 155 -13.66 -0.49 -9.53
CA HIS A 155 -13.98 -0.39 -8.12
C HIS A 155 -13.16 -1.40 -7.34
N SER A 156 -12.20 -0.93 -6.55
CA SER A 156 -11.29 -1.81 -5.82
C SER A 156 -11.96 -2.53 -4.65
N GLY A 157 -12.98 -1.91 -4.06
CA GLY A 157 -13.58 -2.33 -2.81
C GLY A 157 -12.72 -1.96 -1.58
N ASP A 158 -11.63 -1.23 -1.74
CA ASP A 158 -10.79 -0.76 -0.64
C ASP A 158 -11.16 0.68 -0.28
N LEU A 159 -11.45 0.92 1.01
CA LEU A 159 -11.78 2.24 1.55
C LEU A 159 -10.52 2.95 2.02
N ALA A 160 -10.39 4.22 1.65
CA ALA A 160 -9.19 4.99 1.89
C ALA A 160 -9.52 6.46 2.20
N VAL A 161 -8.52 7.16 2.72
CA VAL A 161 -8.48 8.61 2.87
C VAL A 161 -7.36 9.20 2.04
N VAL A 162 -7.43 10.49 1.73
CA VAL A 162 -6.36 11.23 1.05
C VAL A 162 -5.84 12.30 2.00
N TYR A 163 -4.53 12.32 2.23
CA TYR A 163 -3.89 13.35 3.05
C TYR A 163 -3.66 14.64 2.25
N PRO A 164 -3.43 15.79 2.93
CA PRO A 164 -3.17 17.08 2.25
C PRO A 164 -1.98 17.04 1.29
N ASP A 165 -1.02 16.14 1.50
CA ASP A 165 0.14 15.91 0.64
C ASP A 165 -0.15 15.00 -0.57
N GLY A 166 -1.42 14.59 -0.74
CA GLY A 166 -1.86 13.71 -1.83
C GLY A 166 -1.64 12.21 -1.59
N TYR A 167 -1.08 11.83 -0.44
CA TYR A 167 -0.84 10.43 -0.11
C TYR A 167 -2.13 9.74 0.32
N ILE A 168 -2.38 8.57 -0.26
CA ILE A 168 -3.54 7.73 0.03
C ILE A 168 -3.18 6.75 1.14
N GLN A 169 -4.09 6.56 2.08
CA GLN A 169 -4.01 5.51 3.10
C GLN A 169 -5.28 4.70 3.14
N ILE A 170 -5.16 3.39 2.91
CA ILE A 170 -6.26 2.43 3.07
C ILE A 170 -6.58 2.30 4.56
N LYS A 171 -7.85 2.37 4.88
CA LYS A 171 -8.36 2.23 6.25
C LYS A 171 -9.07 0.89 6.45
N ASP A 172 -9.81 0.41 5.43
CA ASP A 172 -10.59 -0.82 5.52
C ASP A 172 -10.93 -1.39 4.13
N ARG A 173 -11.56 -2.56 4.11
CA ARG A 173 -12.19 -3.13 2.92
C ARG A 173 -13.69 -3.08 3.05
N SER A 174 -14.36 -2.56 2.05
CA SER A 174 -15.83 -2.44 2.05
C SER A 174 -16.56 -3.80 2.16
N LYS A 175 -15.88 -4.90 1.82
CA LYS A 175 -16.43 -6.28 1.90
C LYS A 175 -16.12 -6.99 3.22
N ASP A 176 -15.24 -6.43 4.05
CA ASP A 176 -14.76 -7.04 5.30
C ASP A 176 -15.27 -6.29 6.54
N ILE A 177 -16.38 -5.55 6.40
CA ILE A 177 -17.03 -4.88 7.54
C ILE A 177 -17.49 -5.95 8.51
N ILE A 178 -16.78 -6.11 9.62
CA ILE A 178 -17.21 -6.95 10.74
C ILE A 178 -18.30 -6.19 11.48
N ILE A 179 -19.55 -6.56 11.24
CA ILE A 179 -20.69 -6.06 12.02
C ILE A 179 -20.60 -6.70 13.41
N SER A 180 -20.04 -5.98 14.37
CA SER A 180 -20.02 -6.39 15.76
C SER A 180 -21.18 -5.72 16.49
N GLY A 181 -22.17 -6.52 16.94
CA GLY A 181 -23.27 -6.05 17.79
C GLY A 181 -24.32 -5.15 17.13
N GLY A 182 -24.40 -5.08 15.79
CA GLY A 182 -25.43 -4.31 15.07
C GLY A 182 -25.13 -2.81 14.93
N GLU A 183 -23.91 -2.38 15.22
CA GLU A 183 -23.37 -1.04 14.91
C GLU A 183 -22.26 -1.17 13.86
N ASN A 184 -22.31 -0.27 12.84
CA ASN A 184 -21.26 -0.16 11.81
C ASN A 184 -20.03 0.55 12.36
#